data_aca5ebcd649c416eab43ed27f68aa5fc
#
_entry.id   aca5ebcd649c416eab43ed27f68aa5fc
#
_cell.length_a   1.000
_cell.length_b   1.000
_cell.length_c   1.000
_cell.angle_alpha   90.00
_cell.angle_beta   90.00
_cell.angle_gamma   90.00
#
_symmetry.space_group_name_H-M   'P 1'
#
loop_
_entity.id
_entity.type
_entity.pdbx_description
1 polymer ?
#
loop_
_entity_poly.entity_id
_entity_poly.type
_entity_poly.pdbx_seq_one_letter_code
_entity_poly.pdbx_strand_id
1 'polypeptide(L)'
;MVLMTRAKHNGPAVDALVRALADVVGPHHVLTDPELTASFETDWTGRFSGRAAAVVRPGTTSEVAATLALLHEAGRPVVPQGGNTGLVGGGVPLHGEVVVSIRRLSAIEPVDGAACQVTAGAGATLAG
;
A
#
# COMPACT_ATOMS: atom_id res chain seq x y z
N MET A 1 28.14 25.82 -3.67
CA MET A 1 26.75 25.87 -4.19
C MET A 1 25.95 24.80 -3.44
N VAL A 2 25.18 25.21 -2.45
CA VAL A 2 24.37 24.29 -1.66
C VAL A 2 23.08 24.08 -2.43
N LEU A 3 22.87 22.88 -3.00
CA LEU A 3 21.57 22.48 -3.53
C LEU A 3 20.63 22.25 -2.31
N MET A 4 19.84 23.26 -2.00
CA MET A 4 18.69 23.08 -1.15
C MET A 4 17.70 22.16 -1.89
N THR A 5 17.65 20.90 -1.47
CA THR A 5 16.58 19.98 -1.86
C THR A 5 15.28 20.56 -1.33
N ARG A 6 14.52 21.16 -2.21
CA ARG A 6 13.18 21.67 -1.90
C ARG A 6 12.35 20.48 -1.44
N ALA A 7 12.13 20.34 -0.15
CA ALA A 7 11.06 19.49 0.36
C ALA A 7 9.80 19.89 -0.40
N LYS A 8 9.21 18.99 -1.18
CA LYS A 8 7.93 19.22 -1.83
C LYS A 8 6.93 19.43 -0.70
N HIS A 9 6.58 20.67 -0.44
CA HIS A 9 5.47 21.02 0.44
C HIS A 9 4.23 20.41 -0.22
N ASN A 10 3.77 19.31 0.32
CA ASN A 10 2.51 18.72 -0.07
C ASN A 10 1.44 19.77 0.23
N GLY A 11 0.71 20.21 -0.80
CA GLY A 11 -0.31 21.25 -0.62
C GLY A 11 -1.40 20.81 0.37
N PRO A 12 -2.19 21.75 0.89
CA PRO A 12 -3.20 21.50 1.95
C PRO A 12 -4.21 20.39 1.59
N ALA A 13 -4.48 20.16 0.31
CA ALA A 13 -5.35 19.08 -0.15
C ALA A 13 -4.72 17.68 0.05
N VAL A 14 -3.41 17.55 -0.07
CA VAL A 14 -2.69 16.29 0.18
C VAL A 14 -2.67 15.98 1.66
N ASP A 15 -2.45 16.98 2.51
CA ASP A 15 -2.47 16.82 3.96
C ASP A 15 -3.86 16.42 4.46
N ALA A 16 -4.93 16.95 3.85
CA ALA A 16 -6.31 16.56 4.18
C ALA A 16 -6.59 15.11 3.80
N LEU A 17 -6.12 14.65 2.64
CA LEU A 17 -6.26 13.26 2.21
C LEU A 17 -5.50 12.31 3.15
N VAL A 18 -4.27 12.63 3.51
CA VAL A 18 -3.46 11.83 4.46
C VAL A 18 -4.16 11.70 5.80
N ARG A 19 -4.75 12.78 6.31
CA ARG A 19 -5.55 12.75 7.56
C ARG A 19 -6.77 11.85 7.42
N ALA A 20 -7.53 11.99 6.34
CA ALA A 20 -8.70 11.15 6.10
C ALA A 20 -8.35 9.67 6.00
N LEU A 21 -7.24 9.33 5.32
CA LEU A 21 -6.72 7.96 5.27
C LEU A 21 -6.29 7.46 6.65
N ALA A 22 -5.63 8.32 7.44
CA ALA A 22 -5.23 7.99 8.81
C ALA A 22 -6.43 7.76 9.75
N ASP A 23 -7.53 8.46 9.53
CA ASP A 23 -8.78 8.23 10.27
C ASP A 23 -9.39 6.85 9.97
N VAL A 24 -9.18 6.33 8.75
CA VAL A 24 -9.66 5.00 8.35
C VAL A 24 -8.78 3.88 8.89
N VAL A 25 -7.47 3.94 8.64
CA VAL A 25 -6.56 2.80 8.89
C VAL A 25 -5.70 2.97 10.13
N GLY A 26 -5.73 4.13 10.76
CA GLY A 26 -4.83 4.54 11.83
C GLY A 26 -3.59 5.28 11.31
N PRO A 27 -3.05 6.25 12.07
CA PRO A 27 -1.95 7.11 11.63
C PRO A 27 -0.65 6.34 11.37
N HIS A 28 -0.40 5.23 12.09
CA HIS A 28 0.78 4.40 11.88
C HIS A 28 0.72 3.53 10.60
N HIS A 29 -0.43 3.53 9.93
CA HIS A 29 -0.67 2.74 8.72
C HIS A 29 -0.78 3.58 7.45
N VAL A 30 -0.48 4.88 7.54
CA VAL A 30 -0.28 5.77 6.39
C VAL A 30 1.17 6.25 6.42
N LEU A 31 1.98 5.77 5.49
CA LEU A 31 3.40 6.07 5.41
C LEU A 31 3.63 7.09 4.30
N THR A 32 4.24 8.21 4.65
CA THR A 32 4.60 9.30 3.73
C THR A 32 6.08 9.64 3.77
N ASP A 33 6.79 9.16 4.79
CA ASP A 33 8.23 9.33 4.93
C ASP A 33 8.96 8.45 3.91
N PRO A 34 9.87 9.00 3.08
CA PRO A 34 10.64 8.25 2.10
C PRO A 34 11.42 7.06 2.66
N GLU A 35 11.92 7.14 3.90
CA GLU A 35 12.60 6.02 4.54
C GLU A 35 11.66 4.86 4.84
N LEU A 36 10.40 5.16 5.16
CA LEU A 36 9.38 4.15 5.45
C LEU A 36 8.75 3.58 4.18
N THR A 37 8.65 4.36 3.10
CA THR A 37 8.05 3.91 1.84
C THR A 37 9.03 3.12 0.96
N ALA A 38 10.33 3.27 1.16
CA ALA A 38 11.37 2.68 0.31
C ALA A 38 11.22 1.17 0.10
N SER A 39 10.81 0.41 1.12
CA SER A 39 10.62 -1.03 1.02
C SER A 39 9.44 -1.45 0.14
N PHE A 40 8.55 -0.53 -0.20
CA PHE A 40 7.38 -0.76 -1.06
C PHE A 40 7.62 -0.28 -2.51
N GLU A 41 8.72 0.39 -2.77
CA GLU A 41 8.99 1.13 -4.01
C GLU A 41 9.83 0.35 -5.03
N THR A 42 10.39 -0.79 -4.64
CA THR A 42 11.19 -1.65 -5.51
C THR A 42 10.73 -3.09 -5.37
N ASP A 43 10.61 -3.80 -6.48
CA ASP A 43 10.29 -5.23 -6.44
C ASP A 43 11.49 -6.06 -5.99
N TRP A 44 11.26 -7.34 -5.68
CA TRP A 44 12.34 -8.21 -5.22
C TRP A 44 13.39 -8.52 -6.29
N THR A 45 13.07 -8.35 -7.58
CA THR A 45 14.03 -8.52 -8.68
C THR A 45 14.98 -7.33 -8.82
N GLY A 46 14.62 -6.17 -8.27
CA GLY A 46 15.33 -4.91 -8.42
C GLY A 46 15.22 -4.28 -9.82
N ARG A 47 14.41 -4.86 -10.71
CA ARG A 47 14.23 -4.34 -12.09
C ARG A 47 13.27 -3.17 -12.16
N PHE A 48 12.28 -3.17 -11.29
CA PHE A 48 11.23 -2.15 -11.26
C PHE A 48 11.35 -1.37 -9.97
N SER A 49 11.46 -0.06 -10.10
CA SER A 49 11.55 0.87 -8.97
C SER A 49 10.85 2.18 -9.31
N GLY A 50 10.20 2.76 -8.33
CA GLY A 50 9.50 4.04 -8.47
C GLY A 50 9.42 4.76 -7.14
N ARG A 51 8.50 5.72 -7.03
CA ARG A 51 8.22 6.48 -5.82
C ARG A 51 6.74 6.47 -5.52
N ALA A 52 6.39 6.04 -4.33
CA ALA A 52 5.02 6.10 -3.85
C ALA A 52 4.66 7.53 -3.40
N ALA A 53 3.45 7.99 -3.73
CA ALA A 53 2.92 9.22 -3.11
C ALA A 53 2.64 9.01 -1.62
N ALA A 54 2.19 7.83 -1.25
CA ALA A 54 2.02 7.33 0.11
C ALA A 54 1.87 5.80 0.07
N VAL A 55 2.04 5.16 1.21
CA VAL A 55 1.69 3.74 1.40
C VAL A 55 0.60 3.66 2.46
N VAL A 56 -0.54 3.07 2.11
CA VAL A 56 -1.66 2.85 3.02
C VAL A 56 -1.78 1.36 3.32
N ARG A 57 -1.94 1.01 4.59
CA ARG A 57 -1.91 -0.36 5.08
C ARG A 57 -3.22 -0.73 5.80
N PRO A 58 -4.33 -0.96 5.07
CA PRO A 58 -5.59 -1.35 5.67
C PRO A 58 -5.50 -2.73 6.33
N GLY A 59 -6.24 -2.92 7.43
CA GLY A 59 -6.25 -4.15 8.20
C GLY A 59 -7.52 -4.99 8.04
N THR A 60 -8.55 -4.43 7.41
CA THR A 60 -9.84 -5.11 7.16
C THR A 60 -10.34 -4.80 5.76
N THR A 61 -11.27 -5.62 5.26
CA THR A 61 -11.94 -5.37 3.98
C THR A 61 -12.68 -4.03 3.97
N SER A 62 -13.31 -3.66 5.09
CA SER A 62 -13.99 -2.36 5.23
C SER A 62 -13.01 -1.19 5.14
N GLU A 63 -11.82 -1.30 5.73
CA GLU A 63 -10.77 -0.30 5.61
C GLU A 63 -10.23 -0.21 4.18
N VAL A 64 -10.11 -1.33 3.45
CA VAL A 64 -9.75 -1.32 2.02
C VAL A 64 -10.79 -0.54 1.23
N ALA A 65 -12.08 -0.84 1.42
CA ALA A 65 -13.16 -0.17 0.71
C ALA A 65 -13.17 1.34 0.96
N ALA A 66 -13.06 1.77 2.23
CA ALA A 66 -13.00 3.18 2.60
C ALA A 66 -11.75 3.89 2.05
N THR A 67 -10.59 3.22 2.08
CA THR A 67 -9.34 3.73 1.50
C THR A 67 -9.48 3.97 0.00
N LEU A 68 -10.02 2.99 -0.73
CA LEU A 68 -10.21 3.11 -2.18
C LEU A 68 -11.23 4.20 -2.55
N ALA A 69 -12.30 4.37 -1.77
CA ALA A 69 -13.27 5.44 -1.96
C ALA A 69 -12.61 6.83 -1.83
N LEU A 70 -11.84 7.06 -0.78
CA LEU A 70 -11.11 8.31 -0.57
C LEU A 70 -10.10 8.60 -1.69
N LEU A 71 -9.35 7.59 -2.13
CA LEU A 71 -8.37 7.74 -3.21
C LEU A 71 -9.05 7.99 -4.55
N HIS A 72 -10.18 7.36 -4.81
CA HIS A 72 -10.99 7.59 -6.01
C HIS A 72 -11.53 9.02 -6.06
N GLU A 73 -12.14 9.51 -4.98
CA GLU A 73 -12.64 10.89 -4.87
C GLU A 73 -11.52 11.92 -5.06
N ALA A 74 -10.32 11.61 -4.55
CA ALA A 74 -9.15 12.47 -4.71
C ALA A 74 -8.47 12.34 -6.07
N GLY A 75 -8.94 11.47 -6.98
CA GLY A 75 -8.35 11.23 -8.30
C GLY A 75 -6.92 10.66 -8.21
N ARG A 76 -6.61 9.88 -7.17
CA ARG A 76 -5.27 9.32 -6.97
C ARG A 76 -5.18 7.90 -7.54
N PRO A 77 -4.21 7.64 -8.43
CA PRO A 77 -3.97 6.28 -8.92
C PRO A 77 -3.43 5.39 -7.80
N VAL A 78 -3.78 4.12 -7.86
CA VAL A 78 -3.51 3.13 -6.83
C VAL A 78 -2.76 1.94 -7.40
N VAL A 79 -1.78 1.44 -6.66
CA VAL A 79 -1.14 0.15 -6.89
C VAL A 79 -1.41 -0.76 -5.69
N PRO A 80 -2.16 -1.86 -5.86
CA PRO A 80 -2.28 -2.87 -4.81
C PRO A 80 -0.97 -3.67 -4.69
N GLN A 81 -0.53 -3.92 -3.46
CA GLN A 81 0.70 -4.67 -3.21
C GLN A 81 0.50 -5.68 -2.07
N GLY A 82 0.78 -6.95 -2.36
CA GLY A 82 0.87 -8.02 -1.38
C GLY A 82 2.31 -8.23 -0.90
N GLY A 83 2.86 -9.42 -1.12
CA GLY A 83 4.25 -9.77 -0.76
C GLY A 83 5.34 -9.08 -1.59
N ASN A 84 4.98 -8.39 -2.63
CA ASN A 84 5.89 -7.73 -3.58
C ASN A 84 6.88 -8.69 -4.26
N THR A 85 6.43 -9.91 -4.52
CA THR A 85 7.21 -11.00 -5.15
C THR A 85 6.95 -11.16 -6.64
N GLY A 86 6.16 -10.28 -7.25
CA GLY A 86 5.87 -10.28 -8.68
C GLY A 86 7.12 -10.01 -9.53
N LEU A 87 7.13 -10.53 -10.77
CA LEU A 87 8.29 -10.49 -11.65
C LEU A 87 8.18 -9.41 -12.75
N VAL A 88 7.05 -8.72 -12.81
CA VAL A 88 6.70 -7.83 -13.93
C VAL A 88 6.38 -6.39 -13.52
N GLY A 89 6.66 -6.04 -12.27
CA GLY A 89 6.52 -4.67 -11.76
C GLY A 89 5.09 -4.23 -11.43
N GLY A 90 4.10 -5.12 -11.49
CA GLY A 90 2.69 -4.77 -11.26
C GLY A 90 2.35 -4.26 -9.86
N GLY A 91 3.21 -4.53 -8.87
CA GLY A 91 3.06 -4.04 -7.50
C GLY A 91 3.92 -2.81 -7.18
N VAL A 92 4.62 -2.22 -8.14
CA VAL A 92 5.55 -1.11 -7.92
C VAL A 92 4.94 0.22 -8.36
N PRO A 93 5.04 1.28 -7.55
CA PRO A 93 4.49 2.60 -7.88
C PRO A 93 5.41 3.33 -8.88
N LEU A 94 5.36 2.96 -10.16
CA LEU A 94 6.25 3.47 -11.21
C LEU A 94 6.01 4.95 -11.53
N HIS A 95 4.82 5.48 -11.26
CA HIS A 95 4.40 6.82 -11.67
C HIS A 95 3.84 7.67 -10.51
N GLY A 96 4.25 7.39 -9.29
CA GLY A 96 3.82 8.16 -8.12
C GLY A 96 2.45 7.76 -7.58
N GLU A 97 2.03 6.54 -7.82
CA GLU A 97 0.78 5.99 -7.30
C GLU A 97 0.81 5.88 -5.77
N VAL A 98 -0.35 5.81 -5.16
CA VAL A 98 -0.49 5.38 -3.77
C VAL A 98 -0.44 3.85 -3.71
N VAL A 99 0.44 3.30 -2.91
CA VAL A 99 0.50 1.85 -2.66
C VAL A 99 -0.54 1.50 -1.59
N VAL A 100 -1.44 0.57 -1.91
CA VAL A 100 -2.33 -0.04 -0.93
C VAL A 100 -1.79 -1.42 -0.58
N SER A 101 -1.13 -1.52 0.56
CA SER A 101 -0.53 -2.77 1.02
C SER A 101 -1.55 -3.63 1.75
N ILE A 102 -1.82 -4.82 1.22
CA ILE A 102 -2.79 -5.77 1.79
C ILE A 102 -2.18 -6.77 2.76
N ARG A 103 -0.91 -6.60 3.16
CA ARG A 103 -0.18 -7.53 4.05
C ARG A 103 -0.86 -7.79 5.38
N ARG A 104 -1.64 -6.84 5.90
CA ARG A 104 -2.37 -7.00 7.17
C ARG A 104 -3.60 -7.89 7.05
N LEU A 105 -4.08 -8.18 5.84
CA LEU A 105 -5.18 -9.11 5.58
C LEU A 105 -4.64 -10.54 5.50
N SER A 106 -4.03 -11.04 6.56
CA SER A 106 -3.26 -12.28 6.56
C SER A 106 -3.95 -13.45 7.28
N ALA A 107 -5.21 -13.32 7.66
CA ALA A 107 -5.94 -14.39 8.33
C ALA A 107 -6.07 -15.62 7.41
N ILE A 108 -5.89 -16.82 7.98
CA ILE A 108 -6.08 -18.09 7.29
C ILE A 108 -7.12 -18.87 8.09
N GLU A 109 -8.19 -19.31 7.43
CA GLU A 109 -9.23 -20.13 8.05
C GLU A 109 -8.77 -21.60 8.18
N PRO A 110 -9.41 -22.38 9.03
CA PRO A 110 -9.15 -23.82 9.08
C PRO A 110 -9.38 -24.48 7.71
N VAL A 111 -8.55 -25.47 7.41
CA VAL A 111 -8.67 -26.25 6.17
C VAL A 111 -9.97 -27.05 6.18
N ASP A 112 -10.79 -26.90 5.15
CA ASP A 112 -11.90 -27.81 4.89
C ASP A 112 -11.37 -29.06 4.18
N GLY A 113 -11.12 -30.11 4.96
CA GLY A 113 -10.58 -31.37 4.42
C GLY A 113 -11.55 -32.10 3.52
N ALA A 114 -12.87 -31.91 3.65
CA ALA A 114 -13.86 -32.55 2.82
C ALA A 114 -13.93 -31.92 1.41
N ALA A 115 -13.85 -30.60 1.38
CA ALA A 115 -13.83 -29.84 0.11
C ALA A 115 -12.40 -29.66 -0.46
N CYS A 116 -11.34 -30.04 0.26
CA CYS A 116 -9.96 -29.77 -0.08
C CYS A 116 -9.69 -28.27 -0.34
N GLN A 117 -10.24 -27.42 0.51
CA GLN A 117 -10.18 -25.97 0.37
C GLN A 117 -9.69 -25.28 1.63
N VAL A 118 -9.12 -24.10 1.45
CA VAL A 118 -8.78 -23.17 2.51
C VAL A 118 -9.11 -21.75 2.06
N THR A 119 -9.69 -20.95 2.95
CA THR A 119 -9.89 -19.52 2.74
C THR A 119 -8.75 -18.77 3.39
N ALA A 120 -8.10 -17.90 2.64
CA ALA A 120 -7.01 -17.08 3.14
C ALA A 120 -7.22 -15.61 2.76
N GLY A 121 -6.83 -14.72 3.65
CA GLY A 121 -6.79 -13.30 3.37
C GLY A 121 -5.81 -12.98 2.23
N ALA A 122 -6.09 -11.92 1.50
CA ALA A 122 -5.32 -11.55 0.31
C ALA A 122 -3.83 -11.19 0.59
N GLY A 123 -3.50 -10.92 1.86
CA GLY A 123 -2.14 -10.66 2.33
C GLY A 123 -1.43 -11.86 2.95
N ALA A 124 -2.08 -13.03 3.00
CA ALA A 124 -1.46 -14.25 3.51
C ALA A 124 -0.30 -14.69 2.60
N THR A 125 0.73 -15.29 3.20
CA THR A 125 1.87 -15.82 2.47
C THR A 125 1.93 -17.35 2.62
N LEU A 126 2.57 -18.03 1.66
CA LEU A 126 2.74 -19.48 1.70
C LEU A 126 3.60 -19.96 2.90
N ALA A 127 4.42 -19.08 3.44
CA ALA A 127 5.31 -19.39 4.58
C ALA A 127 4.67 -19.07 5.94
N GLY A 128 3.48 -18.46 5.93
CA GLY A 128 2.82 -17.90 7.10
C GLY A 128 1.75 -18.67 7.68
#